data_0556ad07a0f403595e0cb2717991d1c4
#
_entry.id   0556ad07a0f403595e0cb2717991d1c4
#
_cell.length_a   1.000
_cell.length_b   1.000
_cell.length_c   1.000
_cell.angle_alpha   90.00
_cell.angle_beta   90.00
_cell.angle_gamma   90.00
#
_symmetry.space_group_name_H-M   'P 1'
#
loop_
_entity.id
_entity.type
_entity.pdbx_description
1 polymer ?
#
loop_
_entity_poly.entity_id
_entity_poly.type
_entity_poly.pdbx_seq_one_letter_code
_entity_poly.pdbx_strand_id
1 'polypeptide(L)'
;MDNLPFALCSREIEIFLAAADEGGFSAAAAKLGLTQSAVTKQIQKLERALGMELFDRTRRPMALTEEAIVLRREAHECRERLQAAARELRQRSYIKPLLRIGAIDLLTNWLLPELIRGLLPYASCITELTGTSPQLLESLARREIDCAFVTGSFAEVQGVSRTLIFEDEAVIVMPESMARKHADGWSWNDLRFCGRPFIRFVREGGGGRLNESFMSTLGFEFPQRIEVDNNATMLSLVEKGVGWGIVVSSVFLQHPEARSRVHVEALPESGFRHGIYLISRECEMPQMIERIAGLARKAAEIREG
;
A
#
# COMPACT_ATOMS: atom_id res chain seq x y z
N MET A 1 -6.12 25.15 -1.12
CA MET A 1 -4.76 24.58 -1.24
C MET A 1 -4.00 25.50 -2.14
N ASP A 2 -3.22 26.38 -1.53
CA ASP A 2 -2.47 27.40 -2.24
C ASP A 2 -1.42 26.75 -3.11
N ASN A 3 -1.52 27.03 -4.40
CA ASN A 3 -0.57 26.61 -5.41
C ASN A 3 0.74 27.37 -5.17
N LEU A 4 1.58 26.90 -4.21
CA LEU A 4 2.92 27.45 -4.04
C LEU A 4 3.62 27.34 -5.39
N PRO A 5 4.07 28.45 -5.97
CA PRO A 5 4.62 28.41 -7.32
C PRO A 5 5.82 27.47 -7.34
N PHE A 6 5.93 26.69 -8.41
CA PHE A 6 7.09 25.83 -8.75
C PHE A 6 8.44 26.58 -8.73
N ALA A 7 8.43 27.87 -8.46
CA ALA A 7 9.55 28.78 -8.29
C ALA A 7 10.48 28.44 -7.11
N LEU A 8 10.02 27.70 -6.09
CA LEU A 8 10.83 27.40 -4.92
C LEU A 8 11.96 26.35 -5.15
N CYS A 9 11.94 25.64 -6.28
CA CYS A 9 13.02 24.73 -6.70
C CYS A 9 13.78 25.24 -7.93
N SER A 10 13.68 26.53 -8.23
CA SER A 10 14.10 27.13 -9.47
C SER A 10 15.39 27.94 -9.35
N ARG A 11 15.86 28.42 -10.49
CA ARG A 11 17.02 29.31 -10.59
C ARG A 11 16.86 30.60 -9.79
N GLU A 12 15.62 31.03 -9.51
CA GLU A 12 15.31 32.21 -8.70
C GLU A 12 15.75 32.04 -7.24
N ILE A 13 15.57 30.86 -6.65
CA ILE A 13 16.09 30.56 -5.28
C ILE A 13 17.61 30.52 -5.25
N GLU A 14 18.26 29.96 -6.25
CA GLU A 14 19.72 29.98 -6.35
C GLU A 14 20.27 31.40 -6.38
N ILE A 15 19.65 32.27 -7.18
CA ILE A 15 20.01 33.68 -7.30
C ILE A 15 19.73 34.44 -5.99
N PHE A 16 18.60 34.14 -5.32
CA PHE A 16 18.27 34.72 -4.03
C PHE A 16 19.32 34.34 -2.97
N LEU A 17 19.66 33.05 -2.86
CA LEU A 17 20.68 32.59 -1.92
C LEU A 17 22.05 33.27 -2.19
N ALA A 18 22.46 33.35 -3.45
CA ALA A 18 23.69 34.04 -3.80
C ALA A 18 23.66 35.52 -3.39
N ALA A 19 22.53 36.21 -3.64
CA ALA A 19 22.39 37.63 -3.26
C ALA A 19 22.37 37.85 -1.73
N ALA A 20 21.75 36.92 -1.01
CA ALA A 20 21.65 36.94 0.44
C ALA A 20 23.01 36.61 1.13
N ASP A 21 23.78 35.69 0.55
CA ASP A 21 25.05 35.23 1.09
C ASP A 21 26.19 36.23 0.79
N GLU A 22 26.19 36.82 -0.41
CA GLU A 22 27.22 37.77 -0.84
C GLU A 22 26.91 39.23 -0.39
N GLY A 23 25.75 39.45 0.23
CA GLY A 23 25.37 40.77 0.75
C GLY A 23 24.97 41.78 -0.32
N GLY A 24 24.66 41.34 -1.55
CA GLY A 24 24.19 42.25 -2.59
C GLY A 24 24.12 41.69 -4.01
N PHE A 25 23.37 42.39 -4.84
CA PHE A 25 23.05 41.94 -6.22
C PHE A 25 24.25 41.96 -7.15
N SER A 26 25.18 42.91 -6.97
CA SER A 26 26.42 42.98 -7.78
C SER A 26 27.36 41.84 -7.51
N ALA A 27 27.53 41.49 -6.23
CA ALA A 27 28.39 40.40 -5.82
C ALA A 27 27.79 39.03 -6.25
N ALA A 28 26.47 38.86 -6.09
CA ALA A 28 25.77 37.70 -6.61
C ALA A 28 25.90 37.56 -8.13
N ALA A 29 25.79 38.66 -8.86
CA ALA A 29 25.92 38.66 -10.33
C ALA A 29 27.33 38.20 -10.75
N ALA A 30 28.38 38.70 -10.09
CA ALA A 30 29.77 38.28 -10.32
C ALA A 30 29.97 36.78 -10.03
N LYS A 31 29.43 36.29 -8.91
CA LYS A 31 29.52 34.88 -8.49
C LYS A 31 28.81 33.90 -9.46
N LEU A 32 27.67 34.34 -10.01
CA LEU A 32 26.84 33.48 -10.88
C LEU A 32 27.13 33.69 -12.38
N GLY A 33 28.05 34.58 -12.75
CA GLY A 33 28.32 34.91 -14.16
C GLY A 33 27.14 35.59 -14.85
N LEU A 34 26.36 36.39 -14.12
CA LEU A 34 25.16 37.09 -14.61
C LEU A 34 25.42 38.62 -14.59
N THR A 35 24.53 39.38 -15.24
CA THR A 35 24.48 40.84 -15.08
C THR A 35 23.68 41.18 -13.80
N GLN A 36 23.99 42.32 -13.18
CA GLN A 36 23.23 42.79 -12.00
C GLN A 36 21.75 43.00 -12.32
N SER A 37 21.45 43.46 -13.55
CA SER A 37 20.09 43.67 -14.01
C SER A 37 19.31 42.33 -14.11
N ALA A 38 19.98 41.27 -14.54
CA ALA A 38 19.41 39.93 -14.59
C ALA A 38 19.08 39.40 -13.15
N VAL A 39 20.03 39.56 -12.23
CA VAL A 39 19.82 39.21 -10.80
C VAL A 39 18.63 40.00 -10.24
N THR A 40 18.60 41.31 -10.42
CA THR A 40 17.49 42.17 -9.95
C THR A 40 16.15 41.69 -10.49
N LYS A 41 16.07 41.39 -11.81
CA LYS A 41 14.82 40.91 -12.44
C LYS A 41 14.35 39.57 -11.86
N GLN A 42 15.27 38.64 -11.58
CA GLN A 42 14.92 37.35 -11.03
C GLN A 42 14.47 37.47 -9.56
N ILE A 43 15.14 38.30 -8.75
CA ILE A 43 14.68 38.59 -7.38
C ILE A 43 13.28 39.20 -7.38
N GLN A 44 13.02 40.20 -8.24
CA GLN A 44 11.69 40.80 -8.37
C GLN A 44 10.61 39.79 -8.81
N LYS A 45 11.01 38.81 -9.64
CA LYS A 45 10.09 37.74 -10.05
C LYS A 45 9.76 36.85 -8.85
N LEU A 46 10.76 36.50 -8.03
CA LEU A 46 10.57 35.69 -6.81
C LEU A 46 9.71 36.45 -5.78
N GLU A 47 10.03 37.74 -5.51
CA GLU A 47 9.27 38.60 -4.59
C GLU A 47 7.79 38.71 -5.01
N ARG A 48 7.52 38.86 -6.30
CA ARG A 48 6.13 38.88 -6.84
C ARG A 48 5.44 37.54 -6.68
N ALA A 49 6.15 36.44 -6.89
CA ALA A 49 5.58 35.10 -6.75
C ALA A 49 5.25 34.77 -5.29
N LEU A 50 6.03 35.29 -4.35
CA LEU A 50 5.82 35.10 -2.91
C LEU A 50 4.88 36.16 -2.30
N GLY A 51 4.63 37.27 -3.01
CA GLY A 51 3.81 38.38 -2.52
C GLY A 51 4.48 39.17 -1.40
N MET A 52 5.83 39.12 -1.29
CA MET A 52 6.58 39.80 -0.23
C MET A 52 7.94 40.31 -0.75
N GLU A 53 8.46 41.36 -0.12
CA GLU A 53 9.83 41.83 -0.37
C GLU A 53 10.83 40.99 0.43
N LEU A 54 11.94 40.61 -0.22
CA LEU A 54 13.01 39.84 0.39
C LEU A 54 14.20 40.71 0.78
N PHE A 55 14.36 41.89 0.15
CA PHE A 55 15.44 42.80 0.38
C PHE A 55 14.94 44.19 0.73
N ASP A 56 15.41 44.72 1.84
CA ASP A 56 15.21 46.13 2.22
C ASP A 56 16.20 47.00 1.40
N ARG A 57 15.70 47.64 0.35
CA ARG A 57 16.51 48.50 -0.55
C ARG A 57 16.71 49.90 -0.04
N THR A 58 16.09 50.27 1.08
CA THR A 58 16.22 51.57 1.71
C THR A 58 17.50 51.66 2.55
N ARG A 59 18.00 50.53 2.98
CA ARG A 59 19.24 50.42 3.80
C ARG A 59 20.50 50.37 2.93
N ARG A 60 21.57 50.94 3.45
CA ARG A 60 22.92 50.84 2.86
C ARG A 60 23.91 50.41 3.95
N PRO A 61 24.51 49.20 3.86
CA PRO A 61 24.30 48.20 2.82
C PRO A 61 22.89 47.62 2.85
N MET A 62 22.40 47.07 1.68
CA MET A 62 21.13 46.42 1.54
C MET A 62 21.01 45.26 2.55
N ALA A 63 19.87 45.16 3.21
CA ALA A 63 19.61 44.15 4.23
C ALA A 63 18.52 43.16 3.80
N LEU A 64 18.50 41.97 4.38
CA LEU A 64 17.40 41.02 4.25
C LEU A 64 16.23 41.45 5.12
N THR A 65 15.01 41.16 4.66
CA THR A 65 13.80 41.23 5.50
C THR A 65 13.76 40.03 6.47
N GLU A 66 12.88 40.08 7.47
CA GLU A 66 12.71 38.94 8.40
C GLU A 66 12.25 37.68 7.66
N GLU A 67 11.33 37.81 6.71
CA GLU A 67 10.84 36.73 5.85
C GLU A 67 11.96 36.15 4.98
N ALA A 68 12.84 36.99 4.47
CA ALA A 68 14.00 36.56 3.69
C ALA A 68 15.03 35.78 4.54
N ILE A 69 15.19 36.12 5.79
CA ILE A 69 16.08 35.39 6.73
C ILE A 69 15.54 33.96 6.93
N VAL A 70 14.22 33.81 7.13
CA VAL A 70 13.56 32.50 7.23
C VAL A 70 13.72 31.71 5.94
N LEU A 71 13.36 32.32 4.79
CA LEU A 71 13.45 31.68 3.47
C LEU A 71 14.91 31.21 3.19
N ARG A 72 15.90 32.03 3.51
CA ARG A 72 17.32 31.70 3.33
C ARG A 72 17.70 30.44 4.10
N ARG A 73 17.31 30.33 5.37
CA ARG A 73 17.59 29.17 6.21
C ARG A 73 16.99 27.90 5.62
N GLU A 74 15.69 27.90 5.35
CA GLU A 74 14.95 26.76 4.82
C GLU A 74 15.48 26.33 3.43
N ALA A 75 15.80 27.30 2.57
CA ALA A 75 16.34 27.03 1.24
C ALA A 75 17.75 26.41 1.31
N HIS A 76 18.60 26.86 2.24
CA HIS A 76 19.90 26.21 2.48
C HIS A 76 19.74 24.78 2.96
N GLU A 77 18.90 24.51 3.94
CA GLU A 77 18.64 23.16 4.44
C GLU A 77 18.10 22.23 3.33
N CYS A 78 17.15 22.71 2.54
CA CYS A 78 16.62 21.94 1.41
C CYS A 78 17.73 21.61 0.40
N ARG A 79 18.57 22.59 0.05
CA ARG A 79 19.70 22.40 -0.87
C ARG A 79 20.69 21.37 -0.35
N GLU A 80 21.05 21.43 0.94
CA GLU A 80 21.96 20.46 1.56
C GLU A 80 21.39 19.04 1.53
N ARG A 81 20.11 18.87 1.84
CA ARG A 81 19.42 17.57 1.75
C ARG A 81 19.44 17.00 0.34
N LEU A 82 19.15 17.82 -0.66
CA LEU A 82 19.20 17.41 -2.07
C LEU A 82 20.62 17.06 -2.52
N GLN A 83 21.62 17.85 -2.10
CA GLN A 83 23.02 17.56 -2.40
C GLN A 83 23.53 16.30 -1.71
N ALA A 84 23.10 16.04 -0.46
CA ALA A 84 23.42 14.81 0.24
C ALA A 84 22.83 13.60 -0.52
N ALA A 85 21.56 13.64 -0.88
CA ALA A 85 20.91 12.62 -1.68
C ALA A 85 21.61 12.40 -3.04
N ALA A 86 21.98 13.48 -3.74
CA ALA A 86 22.71 13.37 -5.01
C ALA A 86 24.12 12.78 -4.85
N ARG A 87 24.82 13.07 -3.74
CA ARG A 87 26.13 12.44 -3.43
C ARG A 87 25.97 10.95 -3.17
N GLU A 88 24.99 10.55 -2.39
CA GLU A 88 24.68 9.16 -2.10
C GLU A 88 24.35 8.38 -3.40
N LEU A 89 23.54 8.97 -4.29
CA LEU A 89 23.24 8.39 -5.61
C LEU A 89 24.49 8.21 -6.48
N ARG A 90 25.43 9.18 -6.46
CA ARG A 90 26.67 9.12 -7.23
C ARG A 90 27.68 8.11 -6.70
N GLN A 91 27.69 7.87 -5.38
CA GLN A 91 28.61 6.91 -4.77
C GLN A 91 28.22 5.46 -5.01
N ARG A 92 27.13 5.18 -5.79
CA ARG A 92 26.60 3.82 -6.02
C ARG A 92 26.45 2.99 -4.73
N SER A 93 26.47 3.60 -3.58
CA SER A 93 25.95 2.97 -2.37
C SER A 93 24.48 2.71 -2.65
N TYR A 94 24.10 1.46 -2.70
CA TYR A 94 22.70 1.05 -2.79
C TYR A 94 21.96 1.74 -1.65
N ILE A 95 21.30 2.85 -1.94
CA ILE A 95 20.33 3.41 -1.03
C ILE A 95 19.22 2.37 -1.00
N LYS A 96 19.26 1.55 0.03
CA LYS A 96 18.19 0.60 0.23
C LYS A 96 16.92 1.42 0.47
N PRO A 97 15.88 1.26 -0.35
CA PRO A 97 14.66 2.04 -0.19
C PRO A 97 13.96 1.71 1.13
N LEU A 98 13.19 2.66 1.64
CA LEU A 98 12.13 2.37 2.57
C LEU A 98 11.01 1.71 1.77
N LEU A 99 10.57 0.54 2.19
CA LEU A 99 9.46 -0.21 1.57
C LEU A 99 8.26 -0.17 2.49
N ARG A 100 7.11 0.21 1.93
CA ARG A 100 5.82 0.23 2.61
C ARG A 100 4.89 -0.75 1.92
N ILE A 101 4.63 -1.86 2.58
CA ILE A 101 3.90 -3.01 2.01
C ILE A 101 2.54 -3.11 2.68
N GLY A 102 1.46 -3.09 1.90
CA GLY A 102 0.13 -3.42 2.37
C GLY A 102 -0.17 -4.91 2.23
N ALA A 103 -0.95 -5.48 3.14
CA ALA A 103 -1.44 -6.83 2.99
C ALA A 103 -2.81 -7.02 3.62
N ILE A 104 -3.63 -7.90 3.04
CA ILE A 104 -4.84 -8.39 3.71
C ILE A 104 -4.46 -9.28 4.87
N ASP A 105 -5.28 -9.30 5.91
CA ASP A 105 -5.06 -10.07 7.15
C ASP A 105 -4.70 -11.54 6.90
N LEU A 106 -5.34 -12.19 5.93
CA LEU A 106 -5.10 -13.57 5.54
C LEU A 106 -3.62 -13.95 5.33
N LEU A 107 -2.77 -12.98 4.93
CA LEU A 107 -1.39 -13.22 4.52
C LEU A 107 -0.36 -12.88 5.59
N THR A 108 -0.79 -12.24 6.70
CA THR A 108 0.11 -11.62 7.69
C THR A 108 0.98 -12.62 8.45
N ASN A 109 0.47 -13.81 8.74
CA ASN A 109 1.14 -14.77 9.62
C ASN A 109 1.99 -15.81 8.88
N TRP A 110 1.83 -15.96 7.57
CA TRP A 110 2.55 -17.01 6.84
C TRP A 110 3.32 -16.47 5.63
N LEU A 111 2.73 -15.63 4.78
CA LEU A 111 3.40 -15.12 3.57
C LEU A 111 4.31 -13.93 3.90
N LEU A 112 3.82 -12.96 4.67
CA LEU A 112 4.58 -11.74 4.98
C LEU A 112 5.88 -11.99 5.73
N PRO A 113 5.97 -12.85 6.76
CA PRO A 113 7.24 -13.12 7.44
C PRO A 113 8.32 -13.63 6.50
N GLU A 114 7.98 -14.57 5.61
CA GLU A 114 8.91 -15.11 4.61
C GLU A 114 9.32 -14.06 3.58
N LEU A 115 8.36 -13.26 3.12
CA LEU A 115 8.61 -12.15 2.21
C LEU A 115 9.56 -11.13 2.84
N ILE A 116 9.26 -10.66 4.05
CA ILE A 116 10.06 -9.66 4.77
C ILE A 116 11.48 -10.18 4.98
N ARG A 117 11.63 -11.42 5.42
CA ARG A 117 12.94 -12.09 5.56
C ARG A 117 13.76 -12.00 4.27
N GLY A 118 13.12 -12.27 3.12
CA GLY A 118 13.75 -12.19 1.80
C GLY A 118 14.08 -10.77 1.35
N LEU A 119 13.39 -9.76 1.86
CA LEU A 119 13.56 -8.34 1.48
C LEU A 119 14.56 -7.58 2.35
N LEU A 120 14.91 -8.07 3.55
CA LEU A 120 15.87 -7.41 4.45
C LEU A 120 17.19 -6.99 3.78
N PRO A 121 17.79 -7.78 2.85
CA PRO A 121 19.01 -7.36 2.16
C PRO A 121 18.82 -6.15 1.24
N TYR A 122 17.60 -5.84 0.82
CA TYR A 122 17.27 -4.88 -0.23
C TYR A 122 16.56 -3.63 0.24
N ALA A 123 16.10 -3.58 1.51
CA ALA A 123 15.41 -2.44 2.10
C ALA A 123 16.16 -1.92 3.32
N SER A 124 16.13 -0.60 3.54
CA SER A 124 16.65 0.04 4.76
C SER A 124 15.66 -0.02 5.92
N CYS A 125 14.38 0.01 5.58
CA CYS A 125 13.25 -0.12 6.50
C CYS A 125 12.10 -0.76 5.73
N ILE A 126 11.35 -1.61 6.40
CA ILE A 126 10.11 -2.20 5.87
C ILE A 126 9.01 -1.86 6.86
N THR A 127 7.95 -1.21 6.39
CA THR A 127 6.72 -1.00 7.15
C THR A 127 5.61 -1.83 6.53
N GLU A 128 4.77 -2.37 7.37
CA GLU A 128 3.61 -3.17 6.98
C GLU A 128 2.32 -2.46 7.39
N LEU A 129 1.31 -2.52 6.54
CA LEU A 129 -0.04 -2.03 6.79
C LEU A 129 -1.05 -3.12 6.49
N THR A 130 -1.76 -3.60 7.52
CA THR A 130 -2.87 -4.53 7.34
C THR A 130 -4.17 -3.77 7.07
N GLY A 131 -4.95 -4.25 6.10
CA GLY A 131 -6.23 -3.64 5.75
C GLY A 131 -7.06 -4.50 4.81
N THR A 132 -8.27 -4.04 4.51
CA THR A 132 -9.09 -4.63 3.45
C THR A 132 -8.56 -4.24 2.07
N SER A 133 -8.83 -5.04 1.04
CA SER A 133 -8.38 -4.74 -0.33
C SER A 133 -8.75 -3.33 -0.82
N PRO A 134 -9.97 -2.78 -0.56
CA PRO A 134 -10.29 -1.41 -0.90
C PRO A 134 -9.48 -0.37 -0.12
N GLN A 135 -9.27 -0.57 1.19
CA GLN A 135 -8.46 0.35 2.02
C GLN A 135 -7.01 0.39 1.53
N LEU A 136 -6.44 -0.78 1.22
CA LEU A 136 -5.08 -0.88 0.70
C LEU A 136 -4.94 -0.22 -0.69
N LEU A 137 -5.96 -0.34 -1.55
CA LEU A 137 -5.99 0.36 -2.83
C LEU A 137 -6.02 1.89 -2.64
N GLU A 138 -6.80 2.37 -1.67
CA GLU A 138 -6.85 3.80 -1.32
C GLU A 138 -5.50 4.29 -0.77
N SER A 139 -4.88 3.54 0.16
CA SER A 139 -3.54 3.85 0.69
C SER A 139 -2.46 3.83 -0.40
N LEU A 140 -2.58 2.93 -1.40
CA LEU A 140 -1.70 2.91 -2.57
C LEU A 140 -1.86 4.19 -3.40
N ALA A 141 -3.10 4.63 -3.65
CA ALA A 141 -3.40 5.86 -4.38
C ALA A 141 -2.91 7.11 -3.65
N ARG A 142 -2.99 7.14 -2.31
CA ARG A 142 -2.48 8.22 -1.45
C ARG A 142 -0.97 8.19 -1.22
N ARG A 143 -0.25 7.24 -1.82
CA ARG A 143 1.19 7.05 -1.64
C ARG A 143 1.61 6.74 -0.18
N GLU A 144 0.71 6.21 0.62
CA GLU A 144 0.99 5.76 1.98
C GLU A 144 1.73 4.41 1.98
N ILE A 145 1.46 3.57 0.95
CA ILE A 145 2.17 2.32 0.68
C ILE A 145 2.70 2.28 -0.76
N ASP A 146 3.68 1.43 -1.01
CA ASP A 146 4.33 1.29 -2.32
C ASP A 146 3.74 0.14 -3.14
N CYS A 147 3.30 -0.90 -2.47
CA CYS A 147 2.57 -2.03 -3.06
C CYS A 147 1.67 -2.70 -2.02
N ALA A 148 0.73 -3.53 -2.48
CA ALA A 148 -0.13 -4.30 -1.58
C ALA A 148 -0.49 -5.68 -2.14
N PHE A 149 -0.67 -6.64 -1.23
CA PHE A 149 -1.27 -7.93 -1.51
C PHE A 149 -2.76 -7.89 -1.20
N VAL A 150 -3.58 -8.15 -2.22
CA VAL A 150 -5.03 -7.98 -2.17
C VAL A 150 -5.76 -9.16 -2.82
N THR A 151 -7.02 -9.34 -2.46
CA THR A 151 -7.95 -10.20 -3.20
C THR A 151 -8.62 -9.41 -4.31
N GLY A 152 -8.73 -10.00 -5.51
CA GLY A 152 -9.29 -9.35 -6.68
C GLY A 152 -8.27 -8.54 -7.48
N SER A 153 -8.47 -8.52 -8.78
CA SER A 153 -7.50 -7.92 -9.72
C SER A 153 -7.59 -6.40 -9.81
N PHE A 154 -8.71 -5.79 -9.42
CA PHE A 154 -8.99 -4.36 -9.64
C PHE A 154 -8.70 -3.93 -11.10
N ALA A 155 -9.10 -4.77 -12.05
CA ALA A 155 -8.77 -4.60 -13.47
C ALA A 155 -9.29 -3.28 -14.06
N GLU A 156 -10.32 -2.72 -13.48
CA GLU A 156 -10.97 -1.46 -13.84
C GLU A 156 -10.20 -0.22 -13.37
N VAL A 157 -9.24 -0.37 -12.42
CA VAL A 157 -8.52 0.77 -11.87
C VAL A 157 -7.31 1.09 -12.73
N GLN A 158 -7.26 2.30 -13.28
CA GLN A 158 -6.15 2.79 -14.11
C GLN A 158 -4.94 3.18 -13.24
N GLY A 159 -3.74 3.11 -13.82
CA GLY A 159 -2.48 3.49 -13.16
C GLY A 159 -1.99 2.48 -12.10
N VAL A 160 -2.63 1.30 -12.03
CA VAL A 160 -2.26 0.22 -11.11
C VAL A 160 -1.73 -0.98 -11.89
N SER A 161 -0.50 -1.36 -11.65
CA SER A 161 0.09 -2.62 -12.11
C SER A 161 -0.38 -3.78 -11.24
N ARG A 162 -0.59 -4.95 -11.84
CA ARG A 162 -1.14 -6.14 -11.17
C ARG A 162 -0.35 -7.37 -11.53
N THR A 163 -0.03 -8.15 -10.54
CA THR A 163 0.66 -9.42 -10.72
C THR A 163 -0.05 -10.50 -9.91
N LEU A 164 -0.56 -11.52 -10.56
CA LEU A 164 -1.12 -12.68 -9.87
C LEU A 164 0.02 -13.40 -9.14
N ILE A 165 -0.15 -13.62 -7.85
CA ILE A 165 0.81 -14.34 -7.01
C ILE A 165 0.41 -15.82 -6.94
N PHE A 166 -0.80 -16.11 -6.51
CA PHE A 166 -1.38 -17.45 -6.52
C PHE A 166 -2.91 -17.39 -6.55
N GLU A 167 -3.53 -18.50 -6.87
CA GLU A 167 -4.96 -18.72 -6.71
C GLU A 167 -5.23 -19.56 -5.47
N ASP A 168 -6.24 -19.19 -4.71
CA ASP A 168 -6.66 -19.85 -3.49
C ASP A 168 -8.03 -20.48 -3.66
N GLU A 169 -8.16 -21.74 -3.28
CA GLU A 169 -9.40 -22.48 -3.44
C GLU A 169 -10.35 -22.20 -2.28
N ALA A 170 -11.61 -21.95 -2.59
CA ALA A 170 -12.65 -21.83 -1.58
C ALA A 170 -13.09 -23.21 -1.10
N VAL A 171 -13.28 -23.33 0.21
CA VAL A 171 -13.71 -24.56 0.88
C VAL A 171 -14.83 -24.27 1.86
N ILE A 172 -15.67 -25.26 2.12
CA ILE A 172 -16.64 -25.21 3.22
C ILE A 172 -15.95 -25.62 4.52
N VAL A 173 -16.23 -24.87 5.57
CA VAL A 173 -15.87 -25.23 6.94
C VAL A 173 -17.13 -25.45 7.75
N MET A 174 -17.19 -26.57 8.44
CA MET A 174 -18.35 -26.95 9.25
C MET A 174 -17.94 -27.72 10.50
N PRO A 175 -18.81 -27.77 11.53
CA PRO A 175 -18.55 -28.59 12.71
C PRO A 175 -18.49 -30.07 12.35
N GLU A 176 -17.63 -30.83 13.01
CA GLU A 176 -17.53 -32.30 12.88
C GLU A 176 -18.89 -33.02 13.03
N SER A 177 -19.76 -32.46 13.88
CA SER A 177 -21.11 -33.01 14.07
C SER A 177 -22.04 -32.89 12.84
N MET A 178 -21.70 -32.01 11.91
CA MET A 178 -22.40 -31.89 10.62
C MET A 178 -21.84 -32.90 9.61
N ALA A 179 -20.52 -33.03 9.51
CA ALA A 179 -19.84 -33.88 8.53
C ALA A 179 -20.37 -35.31 8.49
N ARG A 180 -20.70 -35.88 9.65
CA ARG A 180 -21.20 -37.27 9.79
C ARG A 180 -22.58 -37.54 9.19
N LYS A 181 -23.29 -36.51 8.76
CA LYS A 181 -24.67 -36.64 8.26
C LYS A 181 -24.77 -36.94 6.76
N HIS A 182 -23.73 -36.64 5.98
CA HIS A 182 -23.71 -36.79 4.54
C HIS A 182 -22.43 -37.47 4.06
N ALA A 183 -22.47 -38.82 3.94
CA ALA A 183 -21.31 -39.61 3.52
C ALA A 183 -20.89 -39.35 2.05
N ASP A 184 -21.85 -38.94 1.23
CA ASP A 184 -21.67 -38.69 -0.23
C ASP A 184 -21.37 -37.21 -0.56
N GLY A 185 -21.05 -36.39 0.47
CA GLY A 185 -20.82 -34.95 0.32
C GLY A 185 -22.08 -34.10 0.47
N TRP A 186 -21.92 -32.78 0.56
CA TRP A 186 -22.98 -31.81 0.77
C TRP A 186 -23.37 -31.14 -0.54
N SER A 187 -24.67 -31.11 -0.85
CA SER A 187 -25.23 -30.23 -1.90
C SER A 187 -25.57 -28.84 -1.31
N TRP A 188 -25.73 -27.85 -2.18
CA TRP A 188 -26.23 -26.53 -1.77
C TRP A 188 -27.59 -26.58 -1.11
N ASN A 189 -28.44 -27.50 -1.55
CA ASN A 189 -29.76 -27.70 -0.98
C ASN A 189 -29.68 -28.28 0.45
N ASP A 190 -28.76 -29.22 0.70
CA ASP A 190 -28.53 -29.78 2.02
C ASP A 190 -28.02 -28.72 2.99
N LEU A 191 -27.07 -27.90 2.56
CA LEU A 191 -26.52 -26.78 3.33
C LEU A 191 -27.61 -25.73 3.63
N ARG A 192 -28.50 -25.46 2.69
CA ARG A 192 -29.60 -24.50 2.88
C ARG A 192 -30.56 -24.92 3.96
N PHE A 193 -30.83 -26.22 4.09
CA PHE A 193 -31.82 -26.79 5.01
C PHE A 193 -31.21 -27.58 6.17
N CYS A 194 -29.90 -27.45 6.41
CA CYS A 194 -29.17 -28.19 7.48
C CYS A 194 -29.59 -27.79 8.91
N GLY A 195 -30.40 -26.74 9.07
CA GLY A 195 -30.82 -26.23 10.38
C GLY A 195 -29.74 -25.50 11.17
N ARG A 196 -28.65 -25.07 10.50
CA ARG A 196 -27.56 -24.30 11.09
C ARG A 196 -27.36 -22.99 10.34
N PRO A 197 -27.02 -21.89 11.03
CA PRO A 197 -26.72 -20.62 10.39
C PRO A 197 -25.55 -20.72 9.40
N PHE A 198 -25.68 -20.02 8.28
CA PHE A 198 -24.55 -19.71 7.40
C PHE A 198 -23.78 -18.53 7.97
N ILE A 199 -22.47 -18.71 8.23
CA ILE A 199 -21.56 -17.68 8.70
C ILE A 199 -20.83 -17.12 7.47
N ARG A 200 -20.99 -15.83 7.22
CA ARG A 200 -20.36 -15.16 6.07
C ARG A 200 -19.58 -13.93 6.50
N PHE A 201 -18.71 -13.46 5.65
CA PHE A 201 -18.05 -12.17 5.85
C PHE A 201 -19.01 -11.01 5.57
N VAL A 202 -18.92 -9.94 6.39
CA VAL A 202 -19.56 -8.66 6.09
C VAL A 202 -19.10 -8.17 4.72
N ARG A 203 -19.97 -7.46 4.00
CA ARG A 203 -19.73 -7.04 2.61
C ARG A 203 -18.48 -6.16 2.48
N GLU A 204 -18.25 -5.31 3.45
CA GLU A 204 -17.09 -4.41 3.55
C GLU A 204 -15.81 -5.12 4.01
N GLY A 205 -15.92 -6.34 4.51
CA GLY A 205 -14.79 -7.16 4.97
C GLY A 205 -13.95 -7.73 3.84
N GLY A 206 -12.74 -8.19 4.18
CA GLY A 206 -11.72 -8.63 3.21
C GLY A 206 -12.16 -9.71 2.21
N GLY A 207 -13.04 -10.65 2.62
CA GLY A 207 -13.60 -11.70 1.75
C GLY A 207 -15.04 -11.46 1.30
N GLY A 208 -15.70 -10.43 1.83
CA GLY A 208 -17.14 -10.27 1.74
C GLY A 208 -17.66 -10.10 0.32
N ARG A 209 -17.05 -9.23 -0.48
CA ARG A 209 -17.50 -8.96 -1.86
C ARG A 209 -17.32 -10.16 -2.79
N LEU A 210 -16.25 -10.92 -2.64
CA LEU A 210 -16.01 -12.11 -3.46
C LEU A 210 -16.98 -13.23 -3.07
N ASN A 211 -17.19 -13.45 -1.78
CA ASN A 211 -18.19 -14.40 -1.29
C ASN A 211 -19.59 -13.99 -1.73
N GLU A 212 -19.95 -12.71 -1.70
CA GLU A 212 -21.25 -12.22 -2.15
C GLU A 212 -21.43 -12.40 -3.65
N SER A 213 -20.44 -12.11 -4.47
CA SER A 213 -20.47 -12.35 -5.90
C SER A 213 -20.70 -13.84 -6.20
N PHE A 214 -19.98 -14.72 -5.51
CA PHE A 214 -20.20 -16.17 -5.64
C PHE A 214 -21.59 -16.58 -5.17
N MET A 215 -22.01 -16.13 -3.98
CA MET A 215 -23.34 -16.46 -3.43
C MET A 215 -24.48 -15.96 -4.32
N SER A 216 -24.33 -14.83 -4.99
CA SER A 216 -25.31 -14.32 -5.94
C SER A 216 -25.50 -15.24 -7.16
N THR A 217 -24.47 -15.99 -7.55
CA THR A 217 -24.55 -16.95 -8.66
C THR A 217 -25.39 -18.18 -8.30
N LEU A 218 -25.54 -18.50 -7.02
CA LEU A 218 -26.35 -19.64 -6.56
C LEU A 218 -27.88 -19.40 -6.69
N GLY A 219 -28.29 -18.14 -6.83
CA GLY A 219 -29.67 -17.77 -7.06
C GLY A 219 -30.64 -17.94 -5.88
N PHE A 220 -30.11 -18.16 -4.66
CA PHE A 220 -30.91 -18.26 -3.42
C PHE A 220 -30.14 -17.71 -2.21
N GLU A 221 -30.87 -17.40 -1.14
CA GLU A 221 -30.31 -16.99 0.15
C GLU A 221 -30.45 -18.09 1.20
N PHE A 222 -29.53 -18.08 2.19
CA PHE A 222 -29.63 -18.93 3.35
C PHE A 222 -30.60 -18.32 4.39
N PRO A 223 -31.50 -19.14 5.00
CA PRO A 223 -32.56 -18.65 5.91
C PRO A 223 -32.02 -17.95 7.16
N GLN A 224 -30.92 -18.46 7.70
CA GLN A 224 -30.23 -17.88 8.86
C GLN A 224 -28.79 -17.57 8.50
N ARG A 225 -28.34 -16.37 8.84
CA ARG A 225 -26.97 -15.92 8.58
C ARG A 225 -26.39 -15.18 9.78
N ILE A 226 -25.10 -15.36 9.97
CA ILE A 226 -24.26 -14.60 10.90
C ILE A 226 -23.22 -13.89 10.05
N GLU A 227 -22.97 -12.62 10.35
CA GLU A 227 -21.97 -11.83 9.64
C GLU A 227 -20.78 -11.56 10.55
N VAL A 228 -19.57 -11.82 10.04
CA VAL A 228 -18.29 -11.61 10.73
C VAL A 228 -17.33 -10.83 9.84
N ASP A 229 -16.32 -10.23 10.41
CA ASP A 229 -15.33 -9.40 9.69
C ASP A 229 -13.95 -10.03 9.58
N ASN A 230 -13.71 -11.16 10.29
CA ASN A 230 -12.41 -11.82 10.30
C ASN A 230 -12.50 -13.36 10.35
N ASN A 231 -11.41 -14.00 9.90
CA ASN A 231 -11.30 -15.45 9.83
C ASN A 231 -11.33 -16.14 11.19
N ALA A 232 -10.65 -15.58 12.20
CA ALA A 232 -10.56 -16.17 13.52
C ALA A 232 -11.94 -16.32 14.18
N THR A 233 -12.78 -15.29 14.08
CA THR A 233 -14.16 -15.33 14.57
C THR A 233 -14.99 -16.38 13.82
N MET A 234 -14.88 -16.43 12.48
CA MET A 234 -15.59 -17.43 11.68
C MET A 234 -15.20 -18.86 12.11
N LEU A 235 -13.92 -19.16 12.14
CA LEU A 235 -13.43 -20.51 12.53
C LEU A 235 -13.84 -20.86 13.95
N SER A 236 -13.77 -19.92 14.90
CA SER A 236 -14.20 -20.13 16.28
C SER A 236 -15.69 -20.44 16.41
N LEU A 237 -16.57 -19.78 15.65
CA LEU A 237 -17.99 -20.05 15.62
C LEU A 237 -18.28 -21.43 15.03
N VAL A 238 -17.58 -21.82 13.97
CA VAL A 238 -17.68 -23.16 13.37
C VAL A 238 -17.21 -24.22 14.35
N GLU A 239 -16.04 -24.06 15.00
CA GLU A 239 -15.50 -24.98 16.01
C GLU A 239 -16.49 -25.21 17.15
N LYS A 240 -17.17 -24.15 17.60
CA LYS A 240 -18.19 -24.22 18.66
C LYS A 240 -19.53 -24.77 18.18
N GLY A 241 -19.65 -25.18 16.93
CA GLY A 241 -20.87 -25.80 16.39
C GLY A 241 -22.01 -24.82 16.14
N VAL A 242 -21.75 -23.51 16.09
CA VAL A 242 -22.78 -22.49 15.87
C VAL A 242 -23.34 -22.59 14.44
N GLY A 243 -22.48 -22.73 13.44
CA GLY A 243 -22.86 -22.76 12.05
C GLY A 243 -21.76 -23.28 11.14
N TRP A 244 -21.87 -23.02 9.86
CA TRP A 244 -20.92 -23.37 8.81
C TRP A 244 -20.60 -22.15 7.95
N GLY A 245 -19.49 -22.16 7.23
CA GLY A 245 -19.07 -21.03 6.41
C GLY A 245 -18.24 -21.44 5.20
N ILE A 246 -17.92 -20.46 4.36
CA ILE A 246 -17.00 -20.60 3.23
C ILE A 246 -15.79 -19.76 3.48
N VAL A 247 -14.62 -20.37 3.41
CA VAL A 247 -13.31 -19.72 3.54
C VAL A 247 -12.40 -20.15 2.39
N VAL A 248 -11.26 -19.50 2.24
CA VAL A 248 -10.21 -19.96 1.33
C VAL A 248 -9.26 -20.91 2.07
N SER A 249 -8.67 -21.86 1.36
CA SER A 249 -7.86 -22.91 1.97
C SER A 249 -6.65 -22.40 2.74
N SER A 250 -6.05 -21.27 2.30
CA SER A 250 -4.91 -20.65 2.99
C SER A 250 -5.23 -20.10 4.38
N VAL A 251 -6.51 -20.01 4.77
CA VAL A 251 -6.89 -19.65 6.15
C VAL A 251 -6.24 -20.60 7.18
N PHE A 252 -6.01 -21.86 6.79
CA PHE A 252 -5.36 -22.83 7.67
C PHE A 252 -3.84 -22.67 7.75
N LEU A 253 -3.23 -21.86 6.90
CA LEU A 253 -1.85 -21.41 7.09
C LEU A 253 -1.78 -20.29 8.13
N GLN A 254 -2.82 -19.46 8.19
CA GLN A 254 -2.96 -18.42 9.20
C GLN A 254 -3.37 -19.01 10.56
N HIS A 255 -4.23 -20.06 10.57
CA HIS A 255 -4.81 -20.71 11.75
C HIS A 255 -4.65 -22.23 11.67
N PRO A 256 -3.42 -22.77 11.76
CA PRO A 256 -3.16 -24.20 11.57
C PRO A 256 -3.89 -25.08 12.60
N GLU A 257 -4.08 -24.58 13.81
CA GLU A 257 -4.81 -25.28 14.89
C GLU A 257 -6.29 -25.50 14.56
N ALA A 258 -6.90 -24.62 13.77
CA ALA A 258 -8.31 -24.74 13.41
C ALA A 258 -8.55 -25.91 12.45
N ARG A 259 -7.55 -26.29 11.63
CA ARG A 259 -7.67 -27.38 10.64
C ARG A 259 -8.07 -28.71 11.25
N SER A 260 -7.62 -29.00 12.48
CA SER A 260 -7.95 -30.24 13.22
C SER A 260 -9.24 -30.17 14.03
N ARG A 261 -9.88 -28.98 14.11
CA ARG A 261 -11.05 -28.73 14.97
C ARG A 261 -12.34 -28.52 14.17
N VAL A 262 -12.21 -28.37 12.87
CA VAL A 262 -13.35 -28.20 11.95
C VAL A 262 -13.26 -29.22 10.81
N HIS A 263 -14.41 -29.63 10.31
CA HIS A 263 -14.45 -30.40 9.07
C HIS A 263 -14.37 -29.46 7.87
N VAL A 264 -13.54 -29.86 6.90
CA VAL A 264 -13.33 -29.09 5.66
C VAL A 264 -13.75 -29.92 4.48
N GLU A 265 -14.58 -29.36 3.63
CA GLU A 265 -15.14 -29.99 2.45
C GLU A 265 -15.00 -29.10 1.23
N ALA A 266 -14.86 -29.70 0.05
CA ALA A 266 -14.91 -28.99 -1.21
C ALA A 266 -16.30 -28.36 -1.42
N LEU A 267 -16.37 -27.29 -2.22
CA LEU A 267 -17.65 -26.75 -2.66
C LEU A 267 -18.38 -27.77 -3.52
N PRO A 268 -19.73 -27.85 -3.45
CA PRO A 268 -20.54 -28.76 -4.27
C PRO A 268 -20.32 -28.59 -5.77
N GLU A 269 -19.95 -27.40 -6.20
CA GLU A 269 -19.58 -27.10 -7.59
C GLU A 269 -18.13 -26.65 -7.62
N SER A 270 -17.31 -27.30 -8.44
CA SER A 270 -15.89 -27.02 -8.57
C SER A 270 -15.63 -25.66 -9.26
N GLY A 271 -14.63 -24.94 -8.81
CA GLY A 271 -14.01 -23.87 -9.59
C GLY A 271 -14.04 -22.47 -9.00
N PHE A 272 -14.56 -22.27 -7.78
CA PHE A 272 -14.45 -20.94 -7.16
C PHE A 272 -13.07 -20.76 -6.51
N ARG A 273 -12.24 -19.96 -7.17
CA ARG A 273 -10.89 -19.62 -6.70
C ARG A 273 -10.75 -18.13 -6.52
N HIS A 274 -10.01 -17.76 -5.51
CA HIS A 274 -9.64 -16.38 -5.21
C HIS A 274 -8.22 -16.12 -5.69
N GLY A 275 -8.07 -15.18 -6.64
CA GLY A 275 -6.73 -14.69 -6.99
C GLY A 275 -6.20 -13.76 -5.91
N ILE A 276 -4.99 -14.03 -5.43
CA ILE A 276 -4.20 -13.10 -4.63
C ILE A 276 -3.25 -12.37 -5.57
N TYR A 277 -3.37 -11.05 -5.58
CA TYR A 277 -2.63 -10.17 -6.47
C TYR A 277 -1.70 -9.25 -5.68
N LEU A 278 -0.51 -9.04 -6.19
CA LEU A 278 0.33 -7.91 -5.84
C LEU A 278 -0.07 -6.73 -6.73
N ILE A 279 -0.48 -5.64 -6.13
CA ILE A 279 -0.78 -4.38 -6.81
C ILE A 279 0.28 -3.34 -6.45
N SER A 280 0.63 -2.49 -7.43
CA SER A 280 1.54 -1.35 -7.24
C SER A 280 1.18 -0.25 -8.23
N ARG A 281 1.69 0.96 -8.02
CA ARG A 281 1.57 2.02 -9.03
C ARG A 281 2.40 1.65 -10.27
N GLU A 282 1.86 1.94 -11.46
CA GLU A 282 2.54 1.70 -12.72
C GLU A 282 3.89 2.45 -12.79
N CYS A 283 4.90 1.80 -13.36
CA CYS A 283 6.24 2.34 -13.56
C CYS A 283 7.01 2.75 -12.30
N GLU A 284 6.47 2.53 -11.09
CA GLU A 284 7.19 2.79 -9.85
C GLU A 284 7.92 1.53 -9.35
N MET A 285 9.21 1.66 -9.07
CA MET A 285 10.08 0.61 -8.50
C MET A 285 10.01 -0.77 -9.21
N PRO A 286 10.02 -0.87 -10.56
CA PRO A 286 9.69 -2.10 -11.27
C PRO A 286 10.55 -3.30 -10.84
N GLN A 287 11.85 -3.11 -10.65
CA GLN A 287 12.77 -4.18 -10.22
C GLN A 287 12.45 -4.67 -8.80
N MET A 288 12.03 -3.77 -7.91
CA MET A 288 11.65 -4.13 -6.54
C MET A 288 10.32 -4.87 -6.53
N ILE A 289 9.33 -4.40 -7.30
CA ILE A 289 8.02 -5.05 -7.43
C ILE A 289 8.17 -6.47 -8.01
N GLU A 290 9.00 -6.64 -9.03
CA GLU A 290 9.31 -7.98 -9.59
C GLU A 290 9.96 -8.89 -8.55
N ARG A 291 10.90 -8.38 -7.75
CA ARG A 291 11.53 -9.11 -6.64
C ARG A 291 10.51 -9.51 -5.57
N ILE A 292 9.64 -8.58 -5.16
CA ILE A 292 8.56 -8.84 -4.21
C ILE A 292 7.65 -9.94 -4.74
N ALA A 293 7.24 -9.86 -6.00
CA ALA A 293 6.40 -10.87 -6.64
C ALA A 293 7.08 -12.25 -6.67
N GLY A 294 8.36 -12.30 -7.03
CA GLY A 294 9.14 -13.55 -7.05
C GLY A 294 9.28 -14.21 -5.68
N LEU A 295 9.59 -13.41 -4.65
CA LEU A 295 9.67 -13.90 -3.27
C LEU A 295 8.30 -14.37 -2.74
N ALA A 296 7.23 -13.64 -3.05
CA ALA A 296 5.88 -14.00 -2.63
C ALA A 296 5.40 -15.30 -3.29
N ARG A 297 5.66 -15.50 -4.58
CA ARG A 297 5.36 -16.77 -5.26
C ARG A 297 6.11 -17.94 -4.64
N LYS A 298 7.42 -17.77 -4.39
CA LYS A 298 8.22 -18.79 -3.72
C LYS A 298 7.70 -19.12 -2.32
N ALA A 299 7.26 -18.12 -1.55
CA ALA A 299 6.64 -18.35 -0.25
C ALA A 299 5.29 -19.08 -0.38
N ALA A 300 4.53 -18.80 -1.44
CA ALA A 300 3.26 -19.48 -1.71
C ALA A 300 3.44 -20.94 -2.17
N GLU A 301 4.52 -21.28 -2.88
CA GLU A 301 4.83 -22.66 -3.28
C GLU A 301 5.07 -23.60 -2.07
N ILE A 302 5.61 -23.08 -0.96
CA ILE A 302 5.81 -23.85 0.29
C ILE A 302 4.47 -24.32 0.89
N ARG A 303 3.35 -23.73 0.48
CA ARG A 303 1.99 -24.06 0.86
C ARG A 303 1.56 -25.48 0.38
N GLU A 304 2.08 -25.92 -0.77
CA GLU A 304 1.63 -27.15 -1.45
C GLU A 304 2.40 -28.41 -1.03
N GLY A 305 3.41 -28.31 -0.18
CA GLY A 305 4.22 -29.39 0.34
C GLY A 305 3.99 -29.64 1.83
#